data_a8ffff3a9d1a7ae1feda07562779b4c5
#
_entry.id   a8ffff3a9d1a7ae1feda07562779b4c5
#
_cell.length_a   1.000
_cell.length_b   1.000
_cell.length_c   1.000
_cell.angle_alpha   90.00
_cell.angle_beta   90.00
_cell.angle_gamma   90.00
#
_symmetry.space_group_name_H-M   'P 1'
#
loop_
_entity.id
_entity.type
_entity.pdbx_description
1 polymer ?
#
loop_
_entity_poly.entity_id
_entity_poly.type
_entity_poly.pdbx_seq_one_letter_code
_entity_poly.pdbx_strand_id
1 'polypeptide(L)'
;MRTCSLHQLHVVTYENGMKLQQKLVEMRQREELDDQLLLLEHPPVITLGRGGDAKNLLASPEALEAEHVRFFETTRGGDITYHGPGQVVGYPILHLGEGRRDVRKYVTMLEEVLIRTVAEYGITAERAEGKRGIWVGNDKIAAIGVRIAKWVTSHGWALNVNTNLEHFRLITPCGLHGTGVTSIARELGRAVPMDEVRTILAAKFAEIFERELVPRPETLRLVKVLVHDGDRVLLLHRKPERGHFWQPITGTIDDGESPLQTARRELVEETGNRGEVEELGLTQSFMIESQYLESRYPAPIIASEVLYSAHLDARAPVVIDPAEHDDYGWFTFAEAYEKIRWTDDREAFERLQQAQHAALAVMTTT
;
A
#
# COMPACT_ATOMS: atom_id res chain seq x y z
N MET A 1 -7.23 -29.21 -5.04
CA MET A 1 -7.31 -27.75 -5.21
C MET A 1 -6.03 -27.25 -5.85
N ARG A 2 -6.07 -26.11 -6.56
CA ARG A 2 -4.83 -25.46 -7.04
C ARG A 2 -4.27 -24.59 -5.93
N THR A 3 -2.96 -24.55 -5.77
CA THR A 3 -2.28 -23.70 -4.81
C THR A 3 -2.35 -22.24 -5.22
N CYS A 4 -2.53 -21.34 -4.25
CA CYS A 4 -2.45 -19.91 -4.42
C CYS A 4 -1.68 -19.31 -3.24
N SER A 5 -0.60 -18.62 -3.51
CA SER A 5 0.18 -17.94 -2.48
C SER A 5 -0.58 -16.70 -1.99
N LEU A 6 -0.76 -16.58 -0.67
CA LEU A 6 -1.42 -15.44 -0.02
C LEU A 6 -0.36 -14.50 0.56
N HIS A 7 -0.33 -13.27 0.10
CA HIS A 7 0.47 -12.20 0.64
C HIS A 7 -0.44 -11.18 1.35
N GLN A 8 -0.32 -11.10 2.66
CA GLN A 8 -0.98 -10.07 3.46
C GLN A 8 0.03 -8.93 3.67
N LEU A 9 -0.04 -7.93 2.81
CA LEU A 9 0.85 -6.78 2.81
C LEU A 9 0.26 -5.65 3.64
N HIS A 10 1.12 -4.73 4.07
CA HIS A 10 0.71 -3.52 4.77
C HIS A 10 0.30 -2.43 3.78
N VAL A 11 0.71 -1.18 4.03
CA VAL A 11 0.50 -0.09 3.09
C VAL A 11 1.53 -0.19 1.96
N VAL A 12 1.05 -0.18 0.73
CA VAL A 12 1.87 -0.27 -0.49
C VAL A 12 1.56 0.94 -1.36
N THR A 13 2.56 1.76 -1.72
CA THR A 13 2.34 2.84 -2.68
C THR A 13 1.81 2.28 -3.99
N TYR A 14 1.02 3.08 -4.72
CA TYR A 14 0.38 2.56 -5.95
C TYR A 14 1.42 2.10 -6.97
N GLU A 15 2.52 2.84 -7.11
CA GLU A 15 3.65 2.52 -7.99
C GLU A 15 4.30 1.18 -7.62
N ASN A 16 4.57 0.97 -6.33
CA ASN A 16 5.15 -0.28 -5.84
C ASN A 16 4.19 -1.45 -6.04
N GLY A 17 2.90 -1.23 -5.79
CA GLY A 17 1.85 -2.21 -6.09
C GLY A 17 1.79 -2.59 -7.56
N MET A 18 1.96 -1.64 -8.46
CA MET A 18 2.00 -1.89 -9.90
C MET A 18 3.26 -2.66 -10.34
N LYS A 19 4.44 -2.27 -9.82
CA LYS A 19 5.70 -2.99 -10.08
C LYS A 19 5.62 -4.44 -9.60
N LEU A 20 5.13 -4.65 -8.38
CA LEU A 20 4.97 -5.98 -7.80
C LEU A 20 4.01 -6.84 -8.63
N GLN A 21 2.84 -6.32 -8.99
CA GLN A 21 1.89 -7.03 -9.83
C GLN A 21 2.49 -7.39 -11.20
N GLN A 22 3.18 -6.44 -11.84
CA GLN A 22 3.81 -6.70 -13.14
C GLN A 22 4.81 -7.85 -13.06
N LYS A 23 5.69 -7.85 -12.04
CA LYS A 23 6.67 -8.91 -11.83
C LYS A 23 6.00 -10.27 -11.60
N LEU A 24 5.00 -10.32 -10.74
CA LEU A 24 4.27 -11.56 -10.44
C LEU A 24 3.50 -12.08 -11.66
N VAL A 25 2.88 -11.19 -12.46
CA VAL A 25 2.21 -11.56 -13.72
C VAL A 25 3.20 -12.17 -14.72
N GLU A 26 4.37 -11.57 -14.90
CA GLU A 26 5.42 -12.08 -15.79
C GLU A 26 5.89 -13.48 -15.35
N MET A 27 6.18 -13.66 -14.06
CA MET A 27 6.59 -14.95 -13.50
C MET A 27 5.46 -15.99 -13.61
N ARG A 28 4.19 -15.59 -13.35
CA ARG A 28 3.04 -16.49 -13.49
C ARG A 28 2.79 -16.89 -14.94
N GLN A 29 3.02 -15.99 -15.90
CA GLN A 29 2.91 -16.30 -17.34
C GLN A 29 3.99 -17.27 -17.82
N ARG A 30 5.15 -17.30 -17.16
CA ARG A 30 6.24 -18.26 -17.43
C ARG A 30 6.13 -19.53 -16.60
N GLU A 31 5.05 -19.67 -15.80
CA GLU A 31 4.81 -20.82 -14.91
C GLU A 31 5.89 -21.01 -13.82
N GLU A 32 6.62 -19.94 -13.50
CA GLU A 32 7.64 -19.91 -12.44
C GLU A 32 7.01 -19.83 -11.02
N LEU A 33 5.76 -19.40 -10.93
CA LEU A 33 4.99 -19.26 -9.69
C LEU A 33 3.60 -19.85 -9.84
N ASP A 34 3.03 -20.30 -8.72
CA ASP A 34 1.60 -20.60 -8.60
C ASP A 34 0.75 -19.32 -8.70
N ASP A 35 -0.58 -19.47 -8.62
CA ASP A 35 -1.50 -18.34 -8.49
C ASP A 35 -1.15 -17.52 -7.23
N GLN A 36 -1.37 -16.19 -7.26
CA GLN A 36 -1.05 -15.29 -6.15
C GLN A 36 -2.29 -14.49 -5.77
N LEU A 37 -2.47 -14.22 -4.48
CA LEU A 37 -3.43 -13.26 -3.96
C LEU A 37 -2.69 -12.25 -3.07
N LEU A 38 -2.72 -10.97 -3.46
CA LEU A 38 -2.20 -9.88 -2.64
C LEU A 38 -3.38 -9.19 -1.96
N LEU A 39 -3.32 -9.00 -0.65
CA LEU A 39 -4.23 -8.17 0.14
C LEU A 39 -3.42 -7.04 0.76
N LEU A 40 -3.82 -5.79 0.52
CA LEU A 40 -3.06 -4.61 0.91
C LEU A 40 -3.96 -3.38 1.09
N GLU A 41 -3.37 -2.28 1.52
CA GLU A 41 -3.95 -0.94 1.48
C GLU A 41 -3.05 -0.03 0.62
N HIS A 42 -3.61 1.03 0.05
CA HIS A 42 -2.84 2.09 -0.58
C HIS A 42 -2.91 3.39 0.24
N PRO A 43 -1.90 4.26 0.18
CA PRO A 43 -2.06 5.66 0.52
C PRO A 43 -3.15 6.30 -0.34
N PRO A 44 -3.63 7.53 0.04
CA PRO A 44 -4.65 8.22 -0.75
C PRO A 44 -4.25 8.37 -2.22
N VAL A 45 -5.01 7.73 -3.11
CA VAL A 45 -4.73 7.74 -4.55
C VAL A 45 -6.00 7.61 -5.37
N ILE A 46 -6.11 8.42 -6.41
CA ILE A 46 -7.14 8.31 -7.44
C ILE A 46 -6.53 7.65 -8.66
N THR A 47 -7.24 6.67 -9.23
CA THR A 47 -6.78 5.97 -10.42
C THR A 47 -7.81 6.06 -11.54
N LEU A 48 -7.39 6.40 -12.76
CA LEU A 48 -8.20 6.42 -13.96
C LEU A 48 -7.94 5.16 -14.79
N GLY A 49 -8.95 4.32 -14.96
CA GLY A 49 -8.86 3.11 -15.76
C GLY A 49 -9.00 3.39 -17.27
N ARG A 50 -8.73 2.39 -18.10
CA ARG A 50 -8.77 2.52 -19.58
C ARG A 50 -10.12 2.94 -20.17
N GLY A 51 -11.21 2.68 -19.47
CA GLY A 51 -12.57 3.06 -19.89
C GLY A 51 -13.06 4.37 -19.30
N GLY A 52 -12.18 5.08 -18.57
CA GLY A 52 -12.54 6.30 -17.86
C GLY A 52 -12.46 7.56 -18.70
N ASP A 53 -13.29 8.54 -18.32
CA ASP A 53 -13.21 9.90 -18.84
C ASP A 53 -12.49 10.78 -17.79
N ALA A 54 -11.44 11.49 -18.20
CA ALA A 54 -10.69 12.40 -17.34
C ALA A 54 -11.59 13.50 -16.72
N LYS A 55 -12.75 13.81 -17.33
CA LYS A 55 -13.74 14.73 -16.77
C LYS A 55 -14.36 14.24 -15.46
N ASN A 56 -14.25 12.94 -15.17
CA ASN A 56 -14.69 12.37 -13.90
C ASN A 56 -13.76 12.69 -12.73
N LEU A 57 -12.57 13.25 -12.97
CA LEU A 57 -11.75 13.88 -11.95
C LEU A 57 -12.26 15.31 -11.73
N LEU A 58 -12.86 15.56 -10.58
CA LEU A 58 -13.46 16.87 -10.25
C LEU A 58 -12.46 17.80 -9.56
N ALA A 59 -11.47 17.23 -8.86
CA ALA A 59 -10.49 17.99 -8.11
C ALA A 59 -9.44 18.62 -9.05
N SER A 60 -9.01 19.86 -8.73
CA SER A 60 -7.83 20.46 -9.36
C SER A 60 -6.54 19.84 -8.81
N PRO A 61 -5.39 20.01 -9.49
CA PRO A 61 -4.10 19.56 -8.98
C PRO A 61 -3.80 20.09 -7.57
N GLU A 62 -4.11 21.36 -7.30
CA GLU A 62 -3.89 22.01 -6.01
C GLU A 62 -4.78 21.41 -4.91
N ALA A 63 -6.03 21.01 -5.25
CA ALA A 63 -6.92 20.35 -4.33
C ALA A 63 -6.44 18.93 -4.01
N LEU A 64 -5.89 18.20 -4.97
CA LEU A 64 -5.29 16.90 -4.75
C LEU A 64 -4.06 16.99 -3.85
N GLU A 65 -3.20 17.98 -4.08
CA GLU A 65 -2.01 18.23 -3.27
C GLU A 65 -2.39 18.56 -1.82
N ALA A 66 -3.37 19.46 -1.63
CA ALA A 66 -3.87 19.84 -0.30
C ALA A 66 -4.46 18.67 0.50
N GLU A 67 -5.06 17.68 -0.17
CA GLU A 67 -5.62 16.47 0.44
C GLU A 67 -4.61 15.30 0.45
N HIS A 68 -3.35 15.54 0.02
CA HIS A 68 -2.31 14.51 -0.14
C HIS A 68 -2.75 13.31 -0.98
N VAL A 69 -3.58 13.53 -2.01
CA VAL A 69 -4.11 12.50 -2.91
C VAL A 69 -3.34 12.50 -4.22
N ARG A 70 -2.72 11.38 -4.56
CA ARG A 70 -2.04 11.21 -5.85
C ARG A 70 -3.01 10.81 -6.96
N PHE A 71 -2.64 11.08 -8.20
CA PHE A 71 -3.42 10.68 -9.38
C PHE A 71 -2.58 9.84 -10.34
N PHE A 72 -3.16 8.72 -10.83
CA PHE A 72 -2.52 7.85 -11.82
C PHE A 72 -3.50 7.40 -12.91
N GLU A 73 -3.05 7.45 -14.14
CA GLU A 73 -3.65 6.69 -15.22
C GLU A 73 -3.16 5.24 -15.17
N THR A 74 -4.06 4.27 -15.38
CA THR A 74 -3.75 2.86 -15.17
C THR A 74 -4.32 1.97 -16.26
N THR A 75 -3.82 0.73 -16.32
CA THR A 75 -4.19 -0.25 -17.33
C THR A 75 -5.37 -1.14 -16.94
N ARG A 76 -5.94 -0.99 -15.72
CA ARG A 76 -7.14 -1.73 -15.31
C ARG A 76 -8.35 -1.35 -16.15
N GLY A 77 -9.31 -2.26 -16.21
CA GLY A 77 -10.64 -1.94 -16.73
C GLY A 77 -11.43 -1.02 -15.80
N GLY A 78 -12.52 -0.47 -16.29
CA GLY A 78 -13.37 0.47 -15.57
C GLY A 78 -12.94 1.90 -15.72
N ASP A 79 -13.60 2.79 -14.95
CA ASP A 79 -13.46 4.23 -14.95
C ASP A 79 -12.57 4.68 -13.77
N ILE A 80 -12.82 5.89 -13.26
CA ILE A 80 -12.12 6.48 -12.13
C ILE A 80 -12.55 5.85 -10.80
N THR A 81 -11.62 5.72 -9.88
CA THR A 81 -11.91 5.31 -8.48
C THR A 81 -10.86 5.90 -7.53
N TYR A 82 -11.17 5.84 -6.24
CA TYR A 82 -10.28 6.22 -5.14
C TYR A 82 -9.84 4.99 -4.36
N HIS A 83 -8.58 5.02 -3.90
CA HIS A 83 -8.04 4.10 -2.90
C HIS A 83 -7.43 4.91 -1.75
N GLY A 84 -7.48 4.36 -0.54
CA GLY A 84 -6.90 5.00 0.63
C GLY A 84 -6.93 4.10 1.87
N PRO A 85 -6.35 4.57 3.00
CA PRO A 85 -6.35 3.84 4.25
C PRO A 85 -7.76 3.42 4.69
N GLY A 86 -7.85 2.23 5.27
CA GLY A 86 -9.12 1.62 5.64
C GLY A 86 -9.86 0.95 4.49
N GLN A 87 -9.27 0.87 3.28
CA GLN A 87 -9.81 0.14 2.14
C GLN A 87 -8.98 -1.13 1.88
N VAL A 88 -9.58 -2.32 1.93
CA VAL A 88 -8.88 -3.56 1.56
C VAL A 88 -8.86 -3.70 0.05
N VAL A 89 -7.66 -3.57 -0.51
CA VAL A 89 -7.41 -3.82 -1.93
C VAL A 89 -6.94 -5.26 -2.12
N GLY A 90 -7.52 -5.96 -3.08
CA GLY A 90 -7.13 -7.32 -3.44
C GLY A 90 -6.71 -7.43 -4.89
N TYR A 91 -5.53 -8.00 -5.11
CA TYR A 91 -4.97 -8.25 -6.42
C TYR A 91 -4.76 -9.76 -6.66
N PRO A 92 -5.78 -10.46 -7.21
CA PRO A 92 -5.61 -11.85 -7.63
C PRO A 92 -4.84 -11.93 -8.95
N ILE A 93 -3.71 -12.61 -8.93
CA ILE A 93 -2.88 -12.90 -10.11
C ILE A 93 -3.01 -14.39 -10.41
N LEU A 94 -4.03 -14.71 -11.21
CA LEU A 94 -4.46 -16.07 -11.49
C LEU A 94 -4.26 -16.40 -12.96
N HIS A 95 -3.80 -17.60 -13.25
CA HIS A 95 -3.86 -18.12 -14.61
C HIS A 95 -5.25 -18.75 -14.86
N LEU A 96 -6.05 -18.11 -15.70
CA LEU A 96 -7.36 -18.60 -16.13
C LEU A 96 -7.16 -19.68 -17.21
N GLY A 97 -6.76 -20.90 -16.81
CA GLY A 97 -6.45 -21.99 -17.71
C GLY A 97 -7.61 -22.41 -18.61
N GLU A 98 -7.40 -23.42 -19.45
CA GLU A 98 -8.42 -23.96 -20.34
C GLU A 98 -9.70 -24.35 -19.60
N GLY A 99 -10.86 -24.01 -20.17
CA GLY A 99 -12.17 -24.18 -19.54
C GLY A 99 -12.57 -23.09 -18.52
N ARG A 100 -11.68 -22.16 -18.19
CA ARG A 100 -11.94 -21.02 -17.29
C ARG A 100 -11.69 -19.65 -17.94
N ARG A 101 -11.54 -19.61 -19.26
CA ARG A 101 -11.28 -18.40 -20.08
C ARG A 101 -12.57 -17.58 -20.28
N ASP A 102 -13.23 -17.25 -19.17
CA ASP A 102 -14.45 -16.45 -19.14
C ASP A 102 -14.28 -15.25 -18.20
N VAL A 103 -14.09 -14.07 -18.80
CA VAL A 103 -13.88 -12.81 -18.07
C VAL A 103 -15.12 -12.42 -17.26
N ARG A 104 -16.32 -12.68 -17.77
CA ARG A 104 -17.57 -12.35 -17.06
C ARG A 104 -17.71 -13.23 -15.81
N LYS A 105 -17.52 -14.53 -15.98
CA LYS A 105 -17.53 -15.48 -14.86
C LYS A 105 -16.48 -15.11 -13.81
N TYR A 106 -15.25 -14.75 -14.21
CA TYR A 106 -14.20 -14.32 -13.29
C TYR A 106 -14.64 -13.10 -12.46
N VAL A 107 -15.19 -12.06 -13.10
CA VAL A 107 -15.67 -10.87 -12.40
C VAL A 107 -16.84 -11.21 -11.47
N THR A 108 -17.79 -12.04 -11.91
CA THR A 108 -18.91 -12.50 -11.07
C THR A 108 -18.42 -13.27 -9.84
N MET A 109 -17.35 -14.07 -9.96
CA MET A 109 -16.74 -14.75 -8.83
C MET A 109 -16.10 -13.77 -7.83
N LEU A 110 -15.43 -12.70 -8.33
CA LEU A 110 -14.91 -11.64 -7.46
C LEU A 110 -16.04 -10.91 -6.71
N GLU A 111 -17.14 -10.59 -7.39
CA GLU A 111 -18.33 -10.00 -6.76
C GLU A 111 -18.90 -10.94 -5.69
N GLU A 112 -18.96 -12.24 -5.94
CA GLU A 112 -19.42 -13.23 -4.96
C GLU A 112 -18.55 -13.29 -3.71
N VAL A 113 -17.20 -13.24 -3.87
CA VAL A 113 -16.27 -13.14 -2.74
C VAL A 113 -16.62 -11.94 -1.86
N LEU A 114 -16.81 -10.78 -2.46
CA LEU A 114 -17.11 -9.55 -1.75
C LEU A 114 -18.49 -9.58 -1.09
N ILE A 115 -19.54 -10.08 -1.79
CA ILE A 115 -20.89 -10.23 -1.23
C ILE A 115 -20.85 -11.12 0.01
N ARG A 116 -20.23 -12.30 -0.07
CA ARG A 116 -20.13 -13.21 1.07
C ARG A 116 -19.27 -12.64 2.20
N THR A 117 -18.26 -11.83 1.88
CA THR A 117 -17.45 -11.17 2.91
C THR A 117 -18.27 -10.17 3.71
N VAL A 118 -19.02 -9.28 3.06
CA VAL A 118 -19.81 -8.27 3.77
C VAL A 118 -21.03 -8.88 4.47
N ALA A 119 -21.53 -10.02 3.99
CA ALA A 119 -22.62 -10.78 4.62
C ALA A 119 -22.23 -11.31 6.02
N GLU A 120 -20.94 -11.59 6.30
CA GLU A 120 -20.47 -11.97 7.66
C GLU A 120 -20.67 -10.85 8.68
N TYR A 121 -20.85 -9.62 8.21
CA TYR A 121 -21.17 -8.45 9.03
C TYR A 121 -22.67 -8.11 9.03
N GLY A 122 -23.52 -8.99 8.47
CA GLY A 122 -24.96 -8.77 8.35
C GLY A 122 -25.34 -7.74 7.29
N ILE A 123 -24.43 -7.36 6.40
CA ILE A 123 -24.66 -6.39 5.32
C ILE A 123 -25.15 -7.13 4.08
N THR A 124 -26.33 -6.76 3.58
CA THR A 124 -26.88 -7.28 2.32
C THR A 124 -26.37 -6.43 1.16
N ALA A 125 -25.45 -6.97 0.37
CA ALA A 125 -24.96 -6.32 -0.84
C ALA A 125 -25.31 -7.12 -2.08
N GLU A 126 -25.55 -6.42 -3.19
CA GLU A 126 -26.04 -6.99 -4.44
C GLU A 126 -25.17 -6.54 -5.64
N ARG A 127 -25.29 -7.29 -6.74
CA ARG A 127 -24.83 -6.87 -8.07
C ARG A 127 -25.84 -5.91 -8.68
N ALA A 128 -25.37 -4.86 -9.33
CA ALA A 128 -26.24 -3.95 -10.09
C ALA A 128 -26.03 -4.17 -11.58
N GLU A 129 -27.12 -4.28 -12.34
CA GLU A 129 -27.08 -4.52 -13.78
C GLU A 129 -26.31 -3.40 -14.50
N GLY A 130 -25.38 -3.79 -15.38
CA GLY A 130 -24.53 -2.87 -16.13
C GLY A 130 -23.45 -2.16 -15.31
N LYS A 131 -23.39 -2.35 -13.97
CA LYS A 131 -22.42 -1.70 -13.07
C LYS A 131 -21.50 -2.74 -12.46
N ARG A 132 -20.20 -2.47 -12.44
CA ARG A 132 -19.17 -3.33 -11.82
C ARG A 132 -19.03 -3.05 -10.35
N GLY A 133 -18.79 -4.13 -9.55
CA GLY A 133 -18.67 -4.05 -8.09
C GLY A 133 -19.94 -4.48 -7.36
N ILE A 134 -19.99 -4.27 -6.06
CA ILE A 134 -21.13 -4.63 -5.23
C ILE A 134 -21.71 -3.40 -4.52
N TRP A 135 -23.01 -3.45 -4.23
CA TRP A 135 -23.83 -2.32 -3.83
C TRP A 135 -24.70 -2.66 -2.62
N VAL A 136 -24.83 -1.70 -1.70
CA VAL A 136 -25.82 -1.73 -0.61
C VAL A 136 -26.86 -0.67 -0.95
N GLY A 137 -28.05 -1.11 -1.36
CA GLY A 137 -29.02 -0.19 -1.95
C GLY A 137 -28.45 0.54 -3.16
N ASN A 138 -28.33 1.86 -3.08
CA ASN A 138 -27.82 2.70 -4.18
C ASN A 138 -26.34 3.10 -4.00
N ASP A 139 -25.69 2.65 -2.92
CA ASP A 139 -24.34 3.03 -2.56
C ASP A 139 -23.33 1.90 -2.82
N LYS A 140 -22.24 2.22 -3.51
CA LYS A 140 -21.20 1.26 -3.82
C LYS A 140 -20.32 0.99 -2.60
N ILE A 141 -20.22 -0.28 -2.16
CA ILE A 141 -19.36 -0.69 -1.06
C ILE A 141 -18.01 -1.25 -1.55
N ALA A 142 -17.98 -1.82 -2.75
CA ALA A 142 -16.72 -2.26 -3.35
C ALA A 142 -16.70 -2.04 -4.87
N ALA A 143 -15.53 -1.61 -5.36
CA ALA A 143 -15.25 -1.44 -6.78
C ALA A 143 -14.45 -2.64 -7.32
N ILE A 144 -14.64 -2.97 -8.61
CA ILE A 144 -13.86 -4.00 -9.31
C ILE A 144 -13.35 -3.43 -10.63
N GLY A 145 -12.03 -3.55 -10.83
CA GLY A 145 -11.37 -3.21 -12.07
C GLY A 145 -10.23 -4.19 -12.32
N VAL A 146 -10.33 -5.00 -13.37
CA VAL A 146 -9.37 -6.06 -13.68
C VAL A 146 -8.71 -5.85 -15.05
N ARG A 147 -7.53 -6.45 -15.22
CA ARG A 147 -6.88 -6.62 -16.51
C ARG A 147 -6.54 -8.09 -16.68
N ILE A 148 -6.68 -8.60 -17.91
CA ILE A 148 -6.27 -9.96 -18.25
C ILE A 148 -5.34 -9.89 -19.47
N ALA A 149 -4.15 -10.46 -19.35
CA ALA A 149 -3.17 -10.53 -20.41
C ALA A 149 -2.59 -11.95 -20.49
N LYS A 150 -2.64 -12.58 -21.66
CA LYS A 150 -2.25 -13.98 -21.83
C LYS A 150 -2.89 -14.92 -20.81
N TRP A 151 -4.18 -14.66 -20.49
CA TRP A 151 -4.99 -15.38 -19.51
C TRP A 151 -4.49 -15.33 -18.06
N VAL A 152 -3.56 -14.44 -17.75
CA VAL A 152 -3.19 -14.10 -16.37
C VAL A 152 -3.85 -12.79 -15.97
N THR A 153 -4.49 -12.79 -14.79
CA THR A 153 -5.21 -11.64 -14.24
C THR A 153 -4.27 -10.69 -13.51
N SER A 154 -4.65 -9.41 -13.43
CA SER A 154 -4.03 -8.40 -12.57
C SER A 154 -5.06 -7.35 -12.17
N HIS A 155 -4.72 -6.48 -11.22
CA HIS A 155 -5.65 -5.65 -10.48
C HIS A 155 -6.72 -6.53 -9.81
N GLY A 156 -7.88 -6.00 -9.44
CA GLY A 156 -8.89 -6.79 -8.76
C GLY A 156 -10.00 -5.95 -8.16
N TRP A 157 -10.07 -5.88 -6.84
CA TRP A 157 -11.13 -5.17 -6.12
C TRP A 157 -10.57 -4.17 -5.10
N ALA A 158 -11.45 -3.27 -4.66
CA ALA A 158 -11.26 -2.36 -3.55
C ALA A 158 -12.55 -2.36 -2.70
N LEU A 159 -12.46 -2.91 -1.49
CA LEU A 159 -13.56 -3.00 -0.53
C LEU A 159 -13.42 -1.89 0.51
N ASN A 160 -14.40 -1.01 0.60
CA ASN A 160 -14.44 0.02 1.62
C ASN A 160 -14.78 -0.61 2.98
N VAL A 161 -13.83 -0.57 3.92
CA VAL A 161 -14.01 -1.09 5.28
C VAL A 161 -14.16 0.08 6.27
N ASN A 162 -13.07 0.78 6.57
CA ASN A 162 -13.04 1.99 7.40
C ASN A 162 -12.64 3.22 6.57
N THR A 163 -12.80 3.16 5.28
CA THR A 163 -12.33 4.14 4.29
C THR A 163 -12.90 5.53 4.56
N ASN A 164 -12.05 6.57 4.45
CA ASN A 164 -12.53 7.94 4.40
C ASN A 164 -13.31 8.17 3.09
N LEU A 165 -14.64 8.18 3.18
CA LEU A 165 -15.52 8.31 2.02
C LEU A 165 -15.57 9.74 1.46
N GLU A 166 -15.10 10.75 2.20
CA GLU A 166 -15.10 12.14 1.74
C GLU A 166 -14.20 12.34 0.52
N HIS A 167 -13.11 11.57 0.39
CA HIS A 167 -12.24 11.65 -0.78
C HIS A 167 -12.93 11.24 -2.10
N PHE A 168 -14.05 10.50 -2.04
CA PHE A 168 -14.84 10.19 -3.24
C PHE A 168 -15.52 11.43 -3.85
N ARG A 169 -15.65 12.55 -3.09
CA ARG A 169 -16.12 13.84 -3.63
C ARG A 169 -15.19 14.45 -4.68
N LEU A 170 -13.92 14.02 -4.69
CA LEU A 170 -12.90 14.49 -5.64
C LEU A 170 -13.10 13.91 -7.04
N ILE A 171 -14.02 12.95 -7.19
CA ILE A 171 -14.29 12.25 -8.45
C ILE A 171 -15.80 12.07 -8.67
N THR A 172 -16.21 11.80 -9.92
CA THR A 172 -17.52 11.22 -10.24
C THR A 172 -17.35 9.73 -10.50
N PRO A 173 -17.57 8.83 -9.51
CA PRO A 173 -17.31 7.41 -9.69
C PRO A 173 -18.11 6.82 -10.84
N CYS A 174 -17.45 6.23 -11.83
CA CYS A 174 -18.06 5.59 -13.01
C CYS A 174 -19.01 6.50 -13.82
N GLY A 175 -18.90 7.84 -13.72
CA GLY A 175 -19.82 8.77 -14.37
C GLY A 175 -21.27 8.64 -13.92
N LEU A 176 -21.55 7.95 -12.81
CA LEU A 176 -22.88 7.66 -12.31
C LEU A 176 -23.36 8.78 -11.39
N HIS A 177 -24.14 9.70 -11.95
CA HIS A 177 -24.83 10.72 -11.15
C HIS A 177 -25.94 10.09 -10.29
N GLY A 178 -26.00 10.50 -9.00
CA GLY A 178 -27.05 10.04 -8.08
C GLY A 178 -26.80 8.68 -7.41
N THR A 179 -25.59 8.12 -7.51
CA THR A 179 -25.14 6.97 -6.72
C THR A 179 -24.12 7.43 -5.69
N GLY A 180 -24.20 6.87 -4.48
CA GLY A 180 -23.25 7.14 -3.40
C GLY A 180 -22.17 6.07 -3.27
N VAL A 181 -21.41 6.22 -2.21
CA VAL A 181 -20.44 5.23 -1.73
C VAL A 181 -20.69 4.95 -0.26
N THR A 182 -20.49 3.71 0.16
CA THR A 182 -20.56 3.30 1.57
C THR A 182 -19.37 2.44 1.96
N SER A 183 -19.30 2.03 3.21
CA SER A 183 -18.26 1.18 3.79
C SER A 183 -18.85 0.27 4.87
N ILE A 184 -18.15 -0.81 5.22
CA ILE A 184 -18.57 -1.69 6.31
C ILE A 184 -18.76 -0.86 7.60
N ALA A 185 -17.83 0.03 7.93
CA ALA A 185 -17.92 0.87 9.12
C ALA A 185 -19.15 1.78 9.11
N ARG A 186 -19.50 2.35 7.96
CA ARG A 186 -20.68 3.21 7.81
C ARG A 186 -21.97 2.43 8.00
N GLU A 187 -22.08 1.23 7.41
CA GLU A 187 -23.26 0.36 7.55
C GLU A 187 -23.47 -0.13 8.98
N LEU A 188 -22.37 -0.37 9.72
CA LEU A 188 -22.41 -0.86 11.10
C LEU A 188 -22.43 0.27 12.15
N GLY A 189 -22.15 1.52 11.78
CA GLY A 189 -21.99 2.64 12.71
C GLY A 189 -20.75 2.52 13.61
N ARG A 190 -19.77 1.67 13.28
CA ARG A 190 -18.52 1.48 14.02
C ARG A 190 -17.40 0.98 13.12
N ALA A 191 -16.17 1.28 13.47
CA ALA A 191 -15.00 0.69 12.81
C ALA A 191 -14.90 -0.82 13.07
N VAL A 192 -14.26 -1.53 12.15
CA VAL A 192 -13.96 -2.96 12.25
C VAL A 192 -12.47 -3.22 12.05
N PRO A 193 -11.89 -4.25 12.72
CA PRO A 193 -10.49 -4.60 12.53
C PRO A 193 -10.18 -5.01 11.08
N MET A 194 -9.21 -4.39 10.46
CA MET A 194 -8.85 -4.66 9.06
C MET A 194 -8.38 -6.11 8.86
N ASP A 195 -7.64 -6.68 9.80
CA ASP A 195 -7.13 -8.06 9.73
C ASP A 195 -8.24 -9.11 9.80
N GLU A 196 -9.33 -8.83 10.55
CA GLU A 196 -10.52 -9.67 10.57
C GLU A 196 -11.15 -9.72 9.17
N VAL A 197 -11.34 -8.55 8.54
CA VAL A 197 -11.89 -8.46 7.18
C VAL A 197 -11.01 -9.18 6.16
N ARG A 198 -9.69 -8.98 6.24
CA ARG A 198 -8.71 -9.66 5.36
C ARG A 198 -8.79 -11.18 5.51
N THR A 199 -8.91 -11.68 6.74
CA THR A 199 -9.03 -13.12 7.03
C THR A 199 -10.30 -13.70 6.43
N ILE A 200 -11.45 -13.06 6.65
CA ILE A 200 -12.74 -13.47 6.08
C ILE A 200 -12.68 -13.45 4.54
N LEU A 201 -12.16 -12.38 3.97
CA LEU A 201 -12.05 -12.19 2.53
C LEU A 201 -11.17 -13.26 1.88
N ALA A 202 -10.02 -13.59 2.50
CA ALA A 202 -9.16 -14.68 2.04
C ALA A 202 -9.88 -16.04 2.08
N ALA A 203 -10.63 -16.33 3.14
CA ALA A 203 -11.40 -17.58 3.25
C ALA A 203 -12.49 -17.67 2.17
N LYS A 204 -13.26 -16.58 1.93
CA LYS A 204 -14.27 -16.56 0.88
C LYS A 204 -13.67 -16.68 -0.52
N PHE A 205 -12.50 -16.06 -0.74
CA PHE A 205 -11.75 -16.22 -1.98
C PHE A 205 -11.33 -17.68 -2.21
N ALA A 206 -10.76 -18.31 -1.18
CA ALA A 206 -10.35 -19.71 -1.24
C ALA A 206 -11.51 -20.64 -1.61
N GLU A 207 -12.66 -20.46 -0.96
CA GLU A 207 -13.89 -21.22 -1.21
C GLU A 207 -14.37 -21.05 -2.66
N ILE A 208 -14.59 -19.80 -3.11
CA ILE A 208 -15.22 -19.50 -4.39
C ILE A 208 -14.31 -19.82 -5.58
N PHE A 209 -13.01 -19.58 -5.43
CA PHE A 209 -12.02 -19.89 -6.47
C PHE A 209 -11.48 -21.32 -6.41
N GLU A 210 -11.89 -22.11 -5.42
CA GLU A 210 -11.41 -23.49 -5.18
C GLU A 210 -9.88 -23.53 -5.08
N ARG A 211 -9.31 -22.63 -4.23
CA ARG A 211 -7.87 -22.52 -4.02
C ARG A 211 -7.48 -22.98 -2.62
N GLU A 212 -6.33 -23.62 -2.53
CA GLU A 212 -5.61 -23.81 -1.29
C GLU A 212 -4.69 -22.58 -1.09
N LEU A 213 -5.00 -21.75 -0.10
CA LEU A 213 -4.18 -20.58 0.20
C LEU A 213 -2.97 -20.99 1.05
N VAL A 214 -1.78 -20.67 0.56
CA VAL A 214 -0.52 -20.87 1.28
C VAL A 214 0.00 -19.47 1.69
N PRO A 215 -0.02 -19.15 2.99
CA PRO A 215 0.53 -17.88 3.46
C PRO A 215 2.01 -17.71 3.07
N ARG A 216 2.35 -16.54 2.58
CA ARG A 216 3.73 -16.14 2.26
C ARG A 216 4.08 -14.93 3.10
N PRO A 217 4.93 -15.08 4.14
CA PRO A 217 5.44 -13.95 4.89
C PRO A 217 6.34 -13.09 4.01
N GLU A 218 6.55 -11.85 4.42
CA GLU A 218 7.58 -10.99 3.82
C GLU A 218 8.95 -11.65 3.96
N THR A 219 9.77 -11.47 2.92
CA THR A 219 11.13 -12.04 2.87
C THR A 219 12.07 -11.31 3.82
N LEU A 220 11.85 -10.02 4.01
CA LEU A 220 12.64 -9.15 4.88
C LEU A 220 11.74 -8.29 5.75
N ARG A 221 12.17 -8.09 7.00
CA ARG A 221 11.55 -7.16 7.94
C ARG A 221 12.55 -6.06 8.27
N LEU A 222 12.14 -4.83 8.02
CA LEU A 222 12.99 -3.65 8.14
C LEU A 222 12.40 -2.64 9.13
N VAL A 223 13.23 -1.70 9.54
CA VAL A 223 12.82 -0.44 10.16
C VAL A 223 13.32 0.73 9.34
N LYS A 224 12.59 1.83 9.38
CA LYS A 224 13.02 3.14 8.89
C LYS A 224 12.94 4.15 10.02
N VAL A 225 14.02 4.90 10.27
CA VAL A 225 14.04 5.95 11.27
C VAL A 225 14.19 7.30 10.60
N LEU A 226 13.14 8.11 10.70
CA LEU A 226 13.12 9.47 10.19
C LEU A 226 13.65 10.41 11.27
N VAL A 227 14.92 10.74 11.17
CA VAL A 227 15.58 11.67 12.12
C VAL A 227 15.26 13.09 11.70
N HIS A 228 14.78 13.92 12.63
CA HIS A 228 14.33 15.27 12.34
C HIS A 228 14.74 16.29 13.42
N ASP A 229 14.84 17.57 13.00
CA ASP A 229 14.95 18.75 13.86
C ASP A 229 14.01 19.83 13.30
N GLY A 230 12.82 19.92 13.89
CA GLY A 230 11.77 20.80 13.39
C GLY A 230 11.33 20.44 11.96
N ASP A 231 11.56 21.37 11.03
CA ASP A 231 11.22 21.24 9.60
C ASP A 231 12.31 20.57 8.73
N ARG A 232 13.38 20.09 9.35
CA ARG A 232 14.50 19.41 8.68
C ARG A 232 14.52 17.94 9.00
N VAL A 233 14.95 17.16 8.02
CA VAL A 233 15.21 15.72 8.13
C VAL A 233 16.65 15.41 7.78
N LEU A 234 17.21 14.43 8.50
CA LEU A 234 18.55 13.89 8.21
C LEU A 234 18.43 12.84 7.11
N LEU A 235 19.23 13.00 6.06
CA LEU A 235 19.46 11.95 5.08
C LEU A 235 20.93 11.56 5.08
N LEU A 236 21.16 10.27 4.84
CA LEU A 236 22.47 9.67 4.64
C LEU A 236 22.68 9.34 3.17
N HIS A 237 23.87 9.56 2.66
CA HIS A 237 24.20 9.25 1.28
C HIS A 237 24.97 7.93 1.19
N ARG A 238 24.37 6.96 0.50
CA ARG A 238 25.01 5.66 0.30
C ARG A 238 26.14 5.74 -0.70
N LYS A 239 27.23 5.04 -0.39
CA LYS A 239 28.38 4.92 -1.28
C LYS A 239 28.05 4.39 -2.67
N PRO A 240 28.87 4.68 -3.71
CA PRO A 240 28.65 4.16 -5.07
C PRO A 240 28.48 2.65 -5.13
N GLU A 241 29.22 1.88 -4.33
CA GLU A 241 29.14 0.41 -4.27
C GLU A 241 27.82 -0.09 -3.65
N ARG A 242 27.12 0.80 -2.93
CA ARG A 242 25.85 0.55 -2.25
C ARG A 242 24.65 1.21 -2.96
N GLY A 243 24.85 1.81 -4.15
CA GLY A 243 23.76 2.32 -5.00
C GLY A 243 23.76 3.83 -5.22
N HIS A 244 24.55 4.63 -4.49
CA HIS A 244 24.75 6.07 -4.71
C HIS A 244 23.45 6.90 -4.69
N PHE A 245 22.75 6.92 -3.56
CA PHE A 245 21.50 7.66 -3.37
C PHE A 245 21.34 8.13 -1.92
N TRP A 246 20.50 9.13 -1.72
CA TRP A 246 20.10 9.64 -0.42
C TRP A 246 18.93 8.84 0.14
N GLN A 247 18.97 8.53 1.44
CA GLN A 247 17.91 7.82 2.14
C GLN A 247 17.84 8.20 3.63
N PRO A 248 16.68 8.01 4.31
CA PRO A 248 16.62 7.96 5.77
C PRO A 248 17.41 6.75 6.30
N ILE A 249 17.58 6.69 7.61
CA ILE A 249 18.16 5.51 8.29
C ILE A 249 17.25 4.30 8.04
N THR A 250 17.85 3.17 7.65
CA THR A 250 17.14 1.90 7.45
C THR A 250 17.96 0.75 8.00
N GLY A 251 17.28 -0.21 8.65
CA GLY A 251 17.96 -1.40 9.18
C GLY A 251 17.14 -2.67 9.10
N THR A 252 17.81 -3.79 9.03
CA THR A 252 17.17 -5.10 9.06
C THR A 252 16.91 -5.52 10.51
N ILE A 253 15.71 -6.05 10.76
CA ILE A 253 15.35 -6.58 12.07
C ILE A 253 15.99 -7.96 12.20
N ASP A 254 16.93 -8.08 13.13
CA ASP A 254 17.62 -9.33 13.43
C ASP A 254 16.74 -10.30 14.23
N ASP A 255 17.07 -11.58 14.18
CA ASP A 255 16.38 -12.61 14.93
C ASP A 255 16.37 -12.32 16.44
N GLY A 256 15.20 -12.21 17.01
CA GLY A 256 14.99 -11.92 18.43
C GLY A 256 14.93 -10.44 18.78
N GLU A 257 15.18 -9.53 17.85
CA GLU A 257 14.95 -8.10 18.05
C GLU A 257 13.48 -7.72 17.82
N SER A 258 12.98 -6.79 18.62
CA SER A 258 11.75 -6.06 18.28
C SER A 258 12.06 -4.92 17.32
N PRO A 259 11.10 -4.45 16.50
CA PRO A 259 11.30 -3.32 15.59
C PRO A 259 11.85 -2.06 16.29
N LEU A 260 11.36 -1.76 17.51
CA LEU A 260 11.83 -0.62 18.29
C LEU A 260 13.29 -0.77 18.76
N GLN A 261 13.71 -2.00 19.12
CA GLN A 261 15.11 -2.27 19.47
C GLN A 261 16.03 -2.05 18.27
N THR A 262 15.65 -2.58 17.11
CA THR A 262 16.35 -2.35 15.85
C THR A 262 16.43 -0.86 15.51
N ALA A 263 15.32 -0.12 15.58
CA ALA A 263 15.29 1.31 15.27
C ALA A 263 16.26 2.13 16.18
N ARG A 264 16.36 1.77 17.46
CA ARG A 264 17.30 2.39 18.39
C ARG A 264 18.75 2.01 18.11
N ARG A 265 19.01 0.77 17.72
CA ARG A 265 20.36 0.29 17.35
C ARG A 265 20.84 1.02 16.11
N GLU A 266 20.04 1.01 15.04
CA GLU A 266 20.36 1.66 13.76
C GLU A 266 20.60 3.17 13.91
N LEU A 267 19.76 3.86 14.74
CA LEU A 267 19.98 5.27 15.04
C LEU A 267 21.38 5.52 15.60
N VAL A 268 21.84 4.67 16.52
CA VAL A 268 23.17 4.79 17.14
C VAL A 268 24.27 4.41 16.16
N GLU A 269 24.11 3.33 15.41
CA GLU A 269 25.12 2.84 14.46
C GLU A 269 25.35 3.82 13.33
N GLU A 270 24.25 4.41 12.78
CA GLU A 270 24.33 5.28 11.61
C GLU A 270 24.52 6.78 11.94
N THR A 271 24.40 7.21 13.20
CA THR A 271 24.58 8.63 13.56
C THR A 271 25.52 8.87 14.73
N GLY A 272 25.87 7.85 15.47
CA GLY A 272 26.61 8.00 16.75
C GLY A 272 25.76 8.59 17.88
N ASN A 273 24.47 8.91 17.65
CA ASN A 273 23.63 9.63 18.58
C ASN A 273 22.54 8.72 19.19
N ARG A 274 22.09 9.08 20.38
CA ARG A 274 20.96 8.46 21.07
C ARG A 274 19.84 9.49 21.17
N GLY A 275 18.68 9.19 20.59
CA GLY A 275 17.46 9.98 20.66
C GLY A 275 16.30 9.15 21.18
N GLU A 276 15.23 9.81 21.55
CA GLU A 276 13.95 9.16 21.78
C GLU A 276 13.38 8.71 20.43
N VAL A 277 13.01 7.43 20.34
CA VAL A 277 12.51 6.82 19.12
C VAL A 277 11.03 6.49 19.33
N GLU A 278 10.18 7.08 18.49
CA GLU A 278 8.73 6.95 18.53
C GLU A 278 8.20 6.27 17.26
N GLU A 279 7.24 5.36 17.43
CA GLU A 279 6.60 4.70 16.30
C GLU A 279 5.59 5.62 15.61
N LEU A 280 5.67 5.72 14.29
CA LEU A 280 4.77 6.55 13.48
C LEU A 280 3.43 5.87 13.15
N GLY A 281 3.23 4.62 13.58
CA GLY A 281 2.00 3.86 13.33
C GLY A 281 1.75 3.58 11.85
N LEU A 282 2.81 3.45 11.07
CA LEU A 282 2.76 3.06 9.66
C LEU A 282 3.76 1.94 9.41
N THR A 283 3.28 0.86 8.79
CA THR A 283 4.13 -0.19 8.22
C THR A 283 3.89 -0.21 6.72
N GLN A 284 4.98 -0.12 5.95
CA GLN A 284 4.95 -0.18 4.50
C GLN A 284 5.37 -1.56 4.01
N SER A 285 4.91 -1.96 2.81
CA SER A 285 5.42 -3.15 2.12
C SER A 285 5.80 -2.78 0.69
N PHE A 286 6.91 -3.33 0.21
CA PHE A 286 7.42 -3.08 -1.13
C PHE A 286 8.25 -4.26 -1.63
N MET A 287 8.48 -4.29 -2.94
CA MET A 287 9.37 -5.25 -3.56
C MET A 287 10.78 -4.67 -3.67
N ILE A 288 11.76 -5.40 -3.17
CA ILE A 288 13.17 -5.05 -3.35
C ILE A 288 13.66 -5.65 -4.67
N GLU A 289 14.26 -4.82 -5.50
CA GLU A 289 14.90 -5.28 -6.73
C GLU A 289 16.18 -6.07 -6.39
N SER A 290 16.35 -7.23 -7.02
CA SER A 290 17.44 -8.19 -6.74
C SER A 290 18.85 -7.61 -6.86
N GLN A 291 19.01 -6.50 -7.60
CA GLN A 291 20.30 -5.80 -7.74
C GLN A 291 20.81 -5.12 -6.46
N TYR A 292 19.92 -4.92 -5.47
CA TYR A 292 20.24 -4.29 -4.18
C TYR A 292 20.43 -5.30 -3.05
N LEU A 293 20.26 -6.59 -3.32
CA LEU A 293 20.42 -7.65 -2.34
C LEU A 293 21.36 -8.73 -2.83
N GLU A 294 22.09 -9.32 -1.90
CA GLU A 294 22.83 -10.54 -2.16
C GLU A 294 21.88 -11.68 -2.61
N SER A 295 22.36 -12.57 -3.47
CA SER A 295 21.59 -13.64 -4.11
C SER A 295 20.98 -14.70 -3.18
N ARG A 296 21.07 -14.51 -1.87
CA ARG A 296 20.58 -15.45 -0.84
C ARG A 296 19.05 -15.50 -0.69
N TYR A 297 18.33 -14.54 -1.26
CA TYR A 297 16.88 -14.47 -1.13
C TYR A 297 16.19 -14.92 -2.42
N PRO A 298 15.12 -15.75 -2.34
CA PRO A 298 14.33 -16.13 -3.52
C PRO A 298 13.51 -14.93 -4.01
N ALA A 299 13.52 -14.69 -5.32
CA ALA A 299 12.68 -13.66 -5.93
C ALA A 299 11.21 -14.14 -6.08
N PRO A 300 10.20 -13.25 -5.98
CA PRO A 300 10.30 -11.83 -5.66
C PRO A 300 10.58 -11.61 -4.16
N ILE A 301 11.41 -10.64 -3.84
CA ILE A 301 11.74 -10.28 -2.46
C ILE A 301 10.76 -9.19 -2.02
N ILE A 302 9.88 -9.51 -1.10
CA ILE A 302 8.93 -8.58 -0.51
C ILE A 302 9.41 -8.23 0.89
N ALA A 303 9.55 -6.94 1.17
CA ALA A 303 9.91 -6.43 2.48
C ALA A 303 8.73 -5.74 3.15
N SER A 304 8.69 -5.80 4.49
CA SER A 304 7.92 -4.89 5.32
C SER A 304 8.86 -3.97 6.10
N GLU A 305 8.45 -2.73 6.30
CA GLU A 305 9.26 -1.70 6.96
C GLU A 305 8.39 -0.90 7.94
N VAL A 306 8.73 -0.99 9.22
CA VAL A 306 8.06 -0.24 10.29
C VAL A 306 8.72 1.13 10.42
N LEU A 307 7.90 2.20 10.44
CA LEU A 307 8.37 3.57 10.47
C LEU A 307 8.45 4.11 11.89
N TYR A 308 9.59 4.72 12.19
CA TYR A 308 9.87 5.44 13.42
C TYR A 308 10.32 6.86 13.13
N SER A 309 10.18 7.76 14.10
CA SER A 309 10.82 9.07 14.13
C SER A 309 11.80 9.17 15.30
N ALA A 310 12.79 10.03 15.15
CA ALA A 310 13.69 10.40 16.23
C ALA A 310 14.03 11.90 16.14
N HIS A 311 13.94 12.62 17.24
CA HIS A 311 14.39 14.01 17.30
C HIS A 311 15.89 14.06 17.67
N LEU A 312 16.69 14.76 16.87
CA LEU A 312 18.07 15.13 17.17
C LEU A 312 18.31 16.61 16.84
N ASP A 313 19.10 17.32 17.65
CA ASP A 313 19.54 18.69 17.32
C ASP A 313 20.43 18.66 16.07
N ALA A 314 20.07 19.38 15.03
CA ALA A 314 20.83 19.42 13.76
C ALA A 314 22.26 19.96 13.92
N ARG A 315 22.58 20.59 15.06
CA ARG A 315 23.93 21.04 15.42
C ARG A 315 24.76 19.94 16.08
N ALA A 316 24.14 18.86 16.53
CA ALA A 316 24.86 17.73 17.11
C ALA A 316 25.73 17.06 16.02
N PRO A 317 26.93 16.62 16.33
CA PRO A 317 27.76 15.92 15.36
C PRO A 317 27.12 14.59 14.98
N VAL A 318 27.05 14.31 13.68
CA VAL A 318 26.60 13.03 13.14
C VAL A 318 27.85 12.24 12.73
N VAL A 319 27.97 11.02 13.24
CA VAL A 319 29.08 10.11 12.94
C VAL A 319 28.49 8.94 12.14
N ILE A 320 28.65 9.00 10.81
CA ILE A 320 28.17 7.97 9.90
C ILE A 320 29.12 6.77 9.86
N ASP A 321 28.58 5.58 9.56
CA ASP A 321 29.40 4.41 9.26
C ASP A 321 30.08 4.58 7.89
N PRO A 322 31.43 4.72 7.86
CA PRO A 322 32.15 4.90 6.61
C PRO A 322 32.21 3.64 5.73
N ALA A 323 31.73 2.49 6.20
CA ALA A 323 31.58 1.30 5.37
C ALA A 323 30.31 1.37 4.47
N GLU A 324 29.29 2.12 4.89
CA GLU A 324 28.01 2.19 4.19
C GLU A 324 27.77 3.55 3.53
N HIS A 325 28.16 4.63 4.19
CA HIS A 325 27.83 6.00 3.80
C HIS A 325 29.10 6.84 3.57
N ASP A 326 29.03 7.81 2.67
CA ASP A 326 30.12 8.73 2.34
C ASP A 326 29.77 10.21 2.62
N ASP A 327 28.48 10.51 2.87
CA ASP A 327 28.01 11.86 3.21
C ASP A 327 26.71 11.80 4.02
N TYR A 328 26.34 12.92 4.68
CA TYR A 328 25.06 13.15 5.31
C TYR A 328 24.67 14.62 5.21
N GLY A 329 23.38 14.91 5.36
CA GLY A 329 22.91 16.29 5.37
C GLY A 329 21.55 16.45 6.01
N TRP A 330 21.33 17.66 6.54
CA TRP A 330 20.03 18.10 7.04
C TRP A 330 19.33 18.92 5.96
N PHE A 331 18.15 18.45 5.54
CA PHE A 331 17.37 19.02 4.46
C PHE A 331 15.99 19.41 4.94
N THR A 332 15.43 20.49 4.42
CA THR A 332 13.98 20.72 4.54
C THR A 332 13.21 19.60 3.85
N PHE A 333 11.95 19.39 4.22
CA PHE A 333 11.14 18.36 3.55
C PHE A 333 11.11 18.55 2.02
N ALA A 334 11.00 19.81 1.55
CA ALA A 334 11.02 20.11 0.11
C ALA A 334 12.32 19.66 -0.58
N GLU A 335 13.48 19.97 0.03
CA GLU A 335 14.77 19.52 -0.48
C GLU A 335 14.96 18.02 -0.39
N ALA A 336 14.44 17.39 0.68
CA ALA A 336 14.50 15.95 0.86
C ALA A 336 13.68 15.21 -0.20
N TYR A 337 12.50 15.73 -0.57
CA TYR A 337 11.67 15.15 -1.63
C TYR A 337 12.37 15.12 -3.00
N GLU A 338 13.27 16.08 -3.29
CA GLU A 338 14.05 16.10 -4.53
C GLU A 338 15.23 15.12 -4.51
N LYS A 339 15.67 14.69 -3.31
CA LYS A 339 16.85 13.82 -3.13
C LYS A 339 16.51 12.34 -3.02
N ILE A 340 15.35 12.01 -2.45
CA ILE A 340 14.94 10.62 -2.26
C ILE A 340 14.60 9.96 -3.60
N ARG A 341 14.93 8.69 -3.68
CA ARG A 341 14.72 7.89 -4.89
C ARG A 341 13.39 7.12 -4.87
N TRP A 342 12.93 6.74 -3.68
CA TRP A 342 11.82 5.79 -3.52
C TRP A 342 10.52 6.50 -3.15
N THR A 343 9.41 6.05 -3.73
CA THR A 343 8.07 6.64 -3.46
C THR A 343 7.59 6.35 -2.05
N ASP A 344 8.04 5.26 -1.42
CA ASP A 344 7.78 4.91 -0.04
C ASP A 344 8.48 5.84 0.96
N ASP A 345 9.66 6.39 0.62
CA ASP A 345 10.29 7.44 1.45
C ASP A 345 9.44 8.71 1.49
N ARG A 346 8.80 9.07 0.38
CA ARG A 346 7.89 10.22 0.33
C ARG A 346 6.71 10.03 1.27
N GLU A 347 6.08 8.87 1.23
CA GLU A 347 4.98 8.51 2.13
C GLU A 347 5.40 8.55 3.60
N ALA A 348 6.63 8.11 3.88
CA ALA A 348 7.20 8.15 5.22
C ALA A 348 7.34 9.60 5.73
N PHE A 349 7.83 10.52 4.89
CA PHE A 349 7.92 11.94 5.25
C PHE A 349 6.55 12.60 5.45
N GLU A 350 5.59 12.31 4.60
CA GLU A 350 4.21 12.80 4.76
C GLU A 350 3.63 12.34 6.10
N ARG A 351 3.91 11.10 6.50
CA ARG A 351 3.49 10.56 7.79
C ARG A 351 4.16 11.26 8.98
N LEU A 352 5.46 11.55 8.88
CA LEU A 352 6.19 12.34 9.89
C LEU A 352 5.59 13.74 10.04
N GLN A 353 5.34 14.45 8.95
CA GLN A 353 4.74 15.79 8.98
C GLN A 353 3.34 15.77 9.63
N GLN A 354 2.51 14.77 9.31
CA GLN A 354 1.20 14.59 9.95
C GLN A 354 1.33 14.40 11.47
N ALA A 355 2.29 13.58 11.92
CA ALA A 355 2.54 13.36 13.35
C ALA A 355 3.00 14.65 14.05
N GLN A 356 3.90 15.43 13.42
CA GLN A 356 4.35 16.73 13.95
C GLN A 356 3.20 17.74 14.06
N HIS A 357 2.34 17.85 13.05
CA HIS A 357 1.18 18.74 13.07
C HIS A 357 0.18 18.33 14.16
N ALA A 358 -0.06 17.04 14.34
CA ALA A 358 -0.94 16.54 15.41
C ALA A 358 -0.40 16.88 16.80
N ALA A 359 0.91 16.73 17.02
CA ALA A 359 1.56 17.09 18.29
C ALA A 359 1.44 18.59 18.60
N LEU A 360 1.67 19.45 17.58
CA LEU A 360 1.51 20.90 17.71
C LEU A 360 0.07 21.31 18.04
N ALA A 361 -0.93 20.69 17.43
CA ALA A 361 -2.34 20.96 17.68
C ALA A 361 -2.74 20.63 19.13
N VAL A 362 -2.21 19.56 19.72
CA VAL A 362 -2.44 19.21 21.13
C VAL A 362 -1.82 20.24 22.06
N MET A 363 -0.61 20.74 21.78
CA MET A 363 0.08 21.75 22.61
C MET A 363 -0.59 23.13 22.57
N THR A 364 -1.33 23.45 21.51
CA THR A 364 -2.03 24.75 21.37
C THR A 364 -3.43 24.75 21.99
N THR A 365 -3.96 23.58 22.38
CA THR A 365 -5.28 23.40 22.99
C THR A 365 -5.24 23.18 24.50
N THR A 366 -4.04 23.08 25.07
CA THR A 366 -3.76 23.05 26.53
C THR A 366 -3.24 24.39 27.04
#